data_f3ce3c5fb6ff8ff1f98244e67c1c108f
#
_entry.id   f3ce3c5fb6ff8ff1f98244e67c1c108f
#
_cell.length_a   1.000
_cell.length_b   1.000
_cell.length_c   1.000
_cell.angle_alpha   90.00
_cell.angle_beta   90.00
_cell.angle_gamma   90.00
#
_symmetry.space_group_name_H-M   'P 1'
#
loop_
_entity.id
_entity.type
_entity.pdbx_description
1 polymer ?
#
loop_
_entity_poly.entity_id
_entity_poly.type
_entity_poly.pdbx_seq_one_letter_code
_entity_poly.pdbx_strand_id
1 'polypeptide(L)'
;MKEKMNLTALEKSWILYDVGNSAFILLVSTLIPIYFNSLATAAGVHEDLYLSYWGYAGSLATVLVALLGPVCGTLADRKMKKTFFLLALLLGAAGCAALGLAPGWFSFLGIFILARVGYSSSLVFYDSMLPEISKDARMDKVSSLGYAFGYIGSVIPFIVCLILVLMPGTFGLTQGSAMVIAFLITAAWWIGCTVPLLRRYHQTAFVTAQNSRLLDSFRQLGKTLREVKKEKHIFVYLLSFFFFIDGVYTIIDMATAYGAALGLDTTGLLLALLLTQFVAFPFSILFGRLSARYDTGLLIKVSIACYTGIVVFAVFLVSQWQFWLLAVLVGMFQGGIQALSRSYLGKIIPPERSGEFFGLMDVFGKGASFMGLTLVAVVSQLTAGAQLHIFGLTLKNENIAVSSLIVLFAIGFVLFCKADKLNRERIAK
;
A
#
# COMPACT_ATOMS: atom_id res chain seq x y z
N MET A 1 26.43 -21.33 15.69
CA MET A 1 25.80 -22.27 14.74
C MET A 1 24.65 -21.53 14.09
N LYS A 2 24.76 -21.10 12.82
CA LYS A 2 23.67 -20.41 12.10
C LYS A 2 22.64 -21.45 11.71
N GLU A 3 21.61 -21.62 12.50
CA GLU A 3 20.43 -22.35 12.10
C GLU A 3 19.96 -21.75 10.75
N LYS A 4 19.97 -22.56 9.68
CA LYS A 4 19.27 -22.22 8.45
C LYS A 4 17.78 -22.18 8.80
N MET A 5 17.31 -21.01 9.25
CA MET A 5 15.89 -20.84 9.62
C MET A 5 15.06 -20.92 8.33
N ASN A 6 14.70 -22.14 7.95
CA ASN A 6 13.76 -22.36 6.85
C ASN A 6 12.40 -21.77 7.23
N LEU A 7 11.73 -21.14 6.28
CA LEU A 7 10.38 -20.63 6.47
C LEU A 7 9.44 -21.79 6.79
N THR A 8 8.58 -21.60 7.79
CA THR A 8 7.49 -22.53 8.07
C THR A 8 6.49 -22.61 6.93
N ALA A 9 5.70 -23.66 6.85
CA ALA A 9 4.66 -23.79 5.85
C ALA A 9 3.59 -22.67 5.96
N LEU A 10 3.33 -22.19 7.18
CA LEU A 10 2.40 -21.09 7.43
C LEU A 10 2.98 -19.75 6.96
N GLU A 11 4.26 -19.46 7.27
CA GLU A 11 4.95 -18.25 6.78
C GLU A 11 4.99 -18.20 5.25
N LYS A 12 5.28 -19.33 4.57
CA LYS A 12 5.23 -19.44 3.11
C LYS A 12 3.84 -19.14 2.55
N SER A 13 2.79 -19.64 3.22
CA SER A 13 1.41 -19.40 2.80
C SER A 13 0.99 -17.94 2.99
N TRP A 14 1.49 -17.30 4.04
CA TRP A 14 1.28 -15.88 4.29
C TRP A 14 1.97 -15.02 3.23
N ILE A 15 3.22 -15.31 2.90
CA ILE A 15 3.97 -14.66 1.80
C ILE A 15 3.24 -14.83 0.46
N LEU A 16 2.68 -16.01 0.18
CA LEU A 16 1.98 -16.29 -1.07
C LEU A 16 0.70 -15.45 -1.23
N TYR A 17 0.06 -15.04 -0.14
CA TYR A 17 -1.06 -14.10 -0.22
C TYR A 17 -0.63 -12.75 -0.81
N ASP A 18 0.53 -12.20 -0.44
CA ASP A 18 1.06 -10.95 -1.02
C ASP A 18 1.27 -11.08 -2.53
N VAL A 19 1.71 -12.24 -3.03
CA VAL A 19 1.79 -12.54 -4.47
C VAL A 19 0.42 -12.43 -5.15
N GLY A 20 -0.62 -12.93 -4.48
CA GLY A 20 -1.99 -12.91 -5.01
C GLY A 20 -2.58 -11.51 -5.06
N ASN A 21 -2.58 -10.81 -3.92
CA ASN A 21 -3.26 -9.52 -3.80
C ASN A 21 -2.59 -8.39 -4.57
N SER A 22 -1.27 -8.44 -4.74
CA SER A 22 -0.51 -7.42 -5.46
C SER A 22 -0.87 -7.34 -6.95
N ALA A 23 -1.40 -8.43 -7.53
CA ALA A 23 -1.91 -8.41 -8.90
C ALA A 23 -3.11 -7.48 -9.07
N PHE A 24 -4.01 -7.43 -8.08
CA PHE A 24 -5.17 -6.54 -8.13
C PHE A 24 -4.76 -5.07 -8.07
N ILE A 25 -3.83 -4.69 -7.17
CA ILE A 25 -3.41 -3.28 -7.09
C ILE A 25 -2.67 -2.83 -8.35
N LEU A 26 -1.91 -3.71 -8.98
CA LEU A 26 -1.25 -3.41 -10.25
C LEU A 26 -2.27 -3.16 -11.37
N LEU A 27 -3.36 -3.94 -11.42
CA LEU A 27 -4.47 -3.70 -12.34
C LEU A 27 -5.17 -2.36 -12.07
N VAL A 28 -5.41 -2.03 -10.79
CA VAL A 28 -6.04 -0.77 -10.36
C VAL A 28 -5.23 0.44 -10.81
N SER A 29 -3.91 0.33 -10.80
CA SER A 29 -3.02 1.42 -11.20
C SER A 29 -2.82 1.53 -12.72
N THR A 30 -3.32 0.58 -13.50
CA THR A 30 -3.02 0.49 -14.94
C THR A 30 -4.28 0.27 -15.81
N LEU A 31 -4.78 -0.96 -15.88
CA LEU A 31 -5.82 -1.36 -16.84
C LEU A 31 -7.23 -0.90 -16.44
N ILE A 32 -7.54 -0.88 -15.15
CA ILE A 32 -8.89 -0.53 -14.67
C ILE A 32 -9.26 0.91 -15.02
N PRO A 33 -8.41 1.94 -14.82
CA PRO A 33 -8.71 3.32 -15.23
C PRO A 33 -8.90 3.45 -16.75
N ILE A 34 -8.11 2.74 -17.55
CA ILE A 34 -8.23 2.76 -19.03
C ILE A 34 -9.61 2.21 -19.45
N TYR A 35 -10.05 1.11 -18.84
CA TYR A 35 -11.34 0.53 -19.16
C TYR A 35 -12.51 1.41 -18.70
N PHE A 36 -12.40 2.00 -17.49
CA PHE A 36 -13.35 3.00 -17.02
C PHE A 36 -13.49 4.16 -18.01
N ASN A 37 -12.38 4.73 -18.49
CA ASN A 37 -12.40 5.82 -19.45
C ASN A 37 -13.12 5.39 -20.75
N SER A 38 -12.88 4.18 -21.25
CA SER A 38 -13.57 3.69 -22.45
C SER A 38 -15.09 3.56 -22.26
N LEU A 39 -15.53 3.10 -21.08
CA LEU A 39 -16.96 3.03 -20.75
C LEU A 39 -17.60 4.42 -20.61
N ALA A 40 -16.88 5.37 -20.02
CA ALA A 40 -17.32 6.75 -19.85
C ALA A 40 -17.42 7.46 -21.20
N THR A 41 -16.43 7.29 -22.09
CA THR A 41 -16.46 7.80 -23.47
C THR A 41 -17.67 7.26 -24.23
N ALA A 42 -17.92 5.93 -24.17
CA ALA A 42 -19.05 5.31 -24.83
C ALA A 42 -20.41 5.82 -24.34
N ALA A 43 -20.48 6.32 -23.10
CA ALA A 43 -21.66 6.94 -22.51
C ALA A 43 -21.77 8.44 -22.74
N GLY A 44 -20.84 9.07 -23.48
CA GLY A 44 -20.84 10.51 -23.76
C GLY A 44 -20.44 11.39 -22.57
N VAL A 45 -19.76 10.82 -21.57
CA VAL A 45 -19.20 11.61 -20.46
C VAL A 45 -18.03 12.44 -20.98
N HIS A 46 -17.92 13.70 -20.56
CA HIS A 46 -16.84 14.58 -20.98
C HIS A 46 -15.50 14.14 -20.36
N GLU A 47 -14.42 14.15 -21.13
CA GLU A 47 -13.10 13.62 -20.72
C GLU A 47 -12.55 14.29 -19.47
N ASP A 48 -12.79 15.60 -19.29
CA ASP A 48 -12.34 16.37 -18.11
C ASP A 48 -12.91 15.84 -16.78
N LEU A 49 -13.99 15.05 -16.83
CA LEU A 49 -14.63 14.49 -15.64
C LEU A 49 -14.10 13.10 -15.24
N TYR A 50 -13.35 12.41 -16.12
CA TYR A 50 -12.88 11.04 -15.85
C TYR A 50 -12.04 10.96 -14.58
N LEU A 51 -11.04 11.83 -14.47
CA LEU A 51 -10.16 11.88 -13.32
C LEU A 51 -10.93 12.20 -12.03
N SER A 52 -11.92 13.09 -12.10
CA SER A 52 -12.75 13.46 -10.95
C SER A 52 -13.61 12.29 -10.46
N TYR A 53 -14.31 11.61 -11.36
CA TYR A 53 -15.12 10.43 -10.99
C TYR A 53 -14.29 9.28 -10.47
N TRP A 54 -13.13 9.02 -11.08
CA TRP A 54 -12.17 8.03 -10.59
C TRP A 54 -11.67 8.39 -9.17
N GLY A 55 -11.30 9.64 -8.97
CA GLY A 55 -10.88 10.18 -7.68
C GLY A 55 -11.95 10.06 -6.60
N TYR A 56 -13.21 10.40 -6.91
CA TYR A 56 -14.34 10.24 -5.98
C TYR A 56 -14.58 8.79 -5.59
N ALA A 57 -14.50 7.85 -6.56
CA ALA A 57 -14.65 6.43 -6.27
C ALA A 57 -13.54 5.91 -5.36
N GLY A 58 -12.28 6.27 -5.63
CA GLY A 58 -11.14 5.94 -4.79
C GLY A 58 -11.24 6.53 -3.38
N SER A 59 -11.66 7.79 -3.27
CA SER A 59 -11.87 8.48 -1.99
C SER A 59 -12.98 7.84 -1.18
N LEU A 60 -14.12 7.52 -1.80
CA LEU A 60 -15.24 6.85 -1.12
C LEU A 60 -14.82 5.47 -0.60
N ALA A 61 -14.11 4.67 -1.42
CA ALA A 61 -13.58 3.39 -0.97
C ALA A 61 -12.65 3.55 0.24
N THR A 62 -11.77 4.56 0.23
CA THR A 62 -10.84 4.85 1.33
C THR A 62 -11.58 5.24 2.60
N VAL A 63 -12.59 6.11 2.52
CA VAL A 63 -13.42 6.49 3.67
C VAL A 63 -14.15 5.28 4.26
N LEU A 64 -14.74 4.44 3.41
CA LEU A 64 -15.43 3.23 3.87
C LEU A 64 -14.48 2.28 4.62
N VAL A 65 -13.27 2.08 4.11
CA VAL A 65 -12.27 1.23 4.77
C VAL A 65 -11.77 1.87 6.07
N ALA A 66 -11.55 3.18 6.09
CA ALA A 66 -11.13 3.90 7.30
C ALA A 66 -12.16 3.80 8.43
N LEU A 67 -13.45 3.78 8.09
CA LEU A 67 -14.53 3.60 9.07
C LEU A 67 -14.67 2.13 9.50
N LEU A 68 -14.59 1.20 8.56
CA LEU A 68 -14.83 -0.22 8.81
C LEU A 68 -13.60 -0.94 9.38
N GLY A 69 -12.38 -0.57 8.95
CA GLY A 69 -11.15 -1.26 9.29
C GLY A 69 -10.93 -1.49 10.78
N PRO A 70 -10.93 -0.44 11.63
CA PRO A 70 -10.72 -0.61 13.07
C PRO A 70 -11.86 -1.35 13.77
N VAL A 71 -13.10 -1.13 13.32
CA VAL A 71 -14.29 -1.81 13.89
C VAL A 71 -14.25 -3.30 13.58
N CYS A 72 -14.04 -3.64 12.30
CA CYS A 72 -13.91 -5.04 11.88
C CYS A 72 -12.63 -5.69 12.44
N GLY A 73 -11.55 -4.92 12.62
CA GLY A 73 -10.32 -5.36 13.29
C GLY A 73 -10.58 -5.78 14.73
N THR A 74 -11.26 -4.95 15.50
CA THR A 74 -11.67 -5.27 16.88
C THR A 74 -12.56 -6.51 16.96
N LEU A 75 -13.48 -6.69 16.01
CA LEU A 75 -14.32 -7.89 15.92
C LEU A 75 -13.52 -9.12 15.53
N ALA A 76 -12.58 -8.96 14.61
CA ALA A 76 -11.70 -10.04 14.16
C ALA A 76 -10.84 -10.60 15.31
N ASP A 77 -10.40 -9.75 16.23
CA ASP A 77 -9.64 -10.15 17.42
C ASP A 77 -10.41 -11.06 18.37
N ARG A 78 -11.74 -11.22 18.20
CA ARG A 78 -12.60 -12.17 18.96
C ARG A 78 -12.66 -13.57 18.34
N LYS A 79 -11.55 -14.09 17.82
CA LYS A 79 -11.46 -15.40 17.14
C LYS A 79 -12.18 -15.45 15.78
N MET A 80 -12.43 -14.28 15.16
CA MET A 80 -13.12 -14.18 13.87
C MET A 80 -12.21 -13.68 12.73
N LYS A 81 -10.90 -13.55 12.96
CA LYS A 81 -9.95 -12.96 12.00
C LYS A 81 -9.98 -13.66 10.64
N LYS A 82 -9.97 -14.99 10.64
CA LYS A 82 -10.07 -15.80 9.41
C LYS A 82 -11.38 -15.57 8.65
N THR A 83 -12.49 -15.45 9.37
CA THR A 83 -13.82 -15.21 8.77
C THR A 83 -13.88 -13.84 8.11
N PHE A 84 -13.45 -12.78 8.81
CA PHE A 84 -13.41 -11.44 8.24
C PHE A 84 -12.45 -11.33 7.06
N PHE A 85 -11.29 -11.99 7.14
CA PHE A 85 -10.35 -12.09 6.04
C PHE A 85 -10.98 -12.75 4.81
N LEU A 86 -11.68 -13.90 5.00
CA LEU A 86 -12.36 -14.60 3.90
C LEU A 86 -13.47 -13.74 3.28
N LEU A 87 -14.29 -13.07 4.10
CA LEU A 87 -15.35 -12.19 3.60
C LEU A 87 -14.77 -11.02 2.79
N ALA A 88 -13.71 -10.39 3.28
CA ALA A 88 -13.03 -9.31 2.58
C ALA A 88 -12.38 -9.79 1.27
N LEU A 89 -11.74 -10.96 1.27
CA LEU A 89 -11.19 -11.60 0.07
C LEU A 89 -12.30 -11.85 -0.98
N LEU A 90 -13.40 -12.46 -0.55
CA LEU A 90 -14.51 -12.77 -1.46
C LEU A 90 -15.14 -11.50 -2.04
N LEU A 91 -15.34 -10.46 -1.22
CA LEU A 91 -15.83 -9.16 -1.68
C LEU A 91 -14.87 -8.54 -2.71
N GLY A 92 -13.56 -8.57 -2.44
CA GLY A 92 -12.55 -8.02 -3.33
C GLY A 92 -12.42 -8.79 -4.64
N ALA A 93 -12.28 -10.11 -4.57
CA ALA A 93 -12.08 -10.96 -5.75
C ALA A 93 -13.36 -11.08 -6.60
N ALA A 94 -14.53 -11.23 -5.99
CA ALA A 94 -15.80 -11.22 -6.71
C ALA A 94 -16.07 -9.86 -7.35
N GLY A 95 -15.77 -8.75 -6.64
CA GLY A 95 -15.82 -7.40 -7.19
C GLY A 95 -14.88 -7.23 -8.38
N CYS A 96 -13.64 -7.71 -8.29
CA CYS A 96 -12.68 -7.70 -9.39
C CYS A 96 -13.23 -8.46 -10.61
N ALA A 97 -13.74 -9.68 -10.43
CA ALA A 97 -14.34 -10.47 -11.51
C ALA A 97 -15.58 -9.79 -12.11
N ALA A 98 -16.40 -9.15 -11.27
CA ALA A 98 -17.64 -8.48 -11.69
C ALA A 98 -17.41 -7.16 -12.45
N LEU A 99 -16.22 -6.56 -12.40
CA LEU A 99 -15.90 -5.34 -13.15
C LEU A 99 -16.18 -5.50 -14.65
N GLY A 100 -15.91 -6.68 -15.20
CA GLY A 100 -16.18 -6.98 -16.61
C GLY A 100 -17.65 -7.13 -16.97
N LEU A 101 -18.53 -7.26 -15.99
CA LEU A 101 -19.99 -7.42 -16.16
C LEU A 101 -20.75 -6.10 -15.99
N ALA A 102 -20.05 -4.99 -15.71
CA ALA A 102 -20.67 -3.70 -15.49
C ALA A 102 -21.38 -3.20 -16.75
N PRO A 103 -22.69 -2.88 -16.70
CA PRO A 103 -23.46 -2.42 -17.87
C PRO A 103 -23.09 -0.99 -18.30
N GLY A 104 -22.36 -0.25 -17.51
CA GLY A 104 -21.93 1.11 -17.82
C GLY A 104 -20.94 1.67 -16.80
N TRP A 105 -20.42 2.85 -17.07
CA TRP A 105 -19.35 3.48 -16.28
C TRP A 105 -19.72 3.71 -14.81
N PHE A 106 -20.98 4.07 -14.52
CA PHE A 106 -21.41 4.36 -13.14
C PHE A 106 -21.49 3.08 -12.29
N SER A 107 -22.09 2.01 -12.84
CA SER A 107 -22.10 0.70 -12.17
C SER A 107 -20.70 0.11 -12.03
N PHE A 108 -19.81 0.36 -13.02
CA PHE A 108 -18.42 0.00 -12.95
C PHE A 108 -17.72 0.64 -11.73
N LEU A 109 -17.91 1.94 -11.51
CA LEU A 109 -17.38 2.63 -10.33
C LEU A 109 -17.94 2.06 -9.02
N GLY A 110 -19.24 1.73 -8.97
CA GLY A 110 -19.85 1.08 -7.81
C GLY A 110 -19.22 -0.27 -7.48
N ILE A 111 -19.01 -1.12 -8.49
CA ILE A 111 -18.33 -2.42 -8.34
C ILE A 111 -16.87 -2.22 -7.95
N PHE A 112 -16.18 -1.24 -8.54
CA PHE A 112 -14.81 -0.89 -8.19
C PHE A 112 -14.65 -0.49 -6.73
N ILE A 113 -15.56 0.34 -6.21
CA ILE A 113 -15.58 0.73 -4.78
C ILE A 113 -15.66 -0.51 -3.91
N LEU A 114 -16.57 -1.44 -4.19
CA LEU A 114 -16.72 -2.68 -3.42
C LEU A 114 -15.47 -3.56 -3.51
N ALA A 115 -14.90 -3.73 -4.72
CA ALA A 115 -13.66 -4.48 -4.93
C ALA A 115 -12.48 -3.86 -4.13
N ARG A 116 -12.36 -2.53 -4.16
CA ARG A 116 -11.33 -1.78 -3.45
C ARG A 116 -11.49 -1.87 -1.93
N VAL A 117 -12.72 -1.81 -1.42
CA VAL A 117 -13.03 -2.02 -0.01
C VAL A 117 -12.66 -3.43 0.43
N GLY A 118 -13.04 -4.45 -0.37
CA GLY A 118 -12.66 -5.84 -0.10
C GLY A 118 -11.15 -6.05 -0.08
N TYR A 119 -10.43 -5.52 -1.07
CA TYR A 119 -8.98 -5.55 -1.14
C TYR A 119 -8.32 -4.92 0.10
N SER A 120 -8.68 -3.70 0.40
CA SER A 120 -8.09 -2.95 1.52
C SER A 120 -8.39 -3.58 2.86
N SER A 121 -9.63 -4.06 3.08
CA SER A 121 -10.01 -4.74 4.32
C SER A 121 -9.29 -6.08 4.47
N SER A 122 -9.08 -6.82 3.37
CA SER A 122 -8.34 -8.08 3.42
C SER A 122 -6.88 -7.87 3.86
N LEU A 123 -6.25 -6.77 3.45
CA LEU A 123 -4.89 -6.41 3.91
C LEU A 123 -4.82 -6.14 5.42
N VAL A 124 -5.81 -5.45 5.99
CA VAL A 124 -5.87 -5.21 7.45
C VAL A 124 -5.83 -6.52 8.22
N PHE A 125 -6.67 -7.50 7.83
CA PHE A 125 -6.70 -8.80 8.50
C PHE A 125 -5.44 -9.62 8.22
N TYR A 126 -4.95 -9.61 7.00
CA TYR A 126 -3.71 -10.26 6.60
C TYR A 126 -2.50 -9.75 7.42
N ASP A 127 -2.33 -8.44 7.51
CA ASP A 127 -1.25 -7.82 8.27
C ASP A 127 -1.37 -8.15 9.76
N SER A 128 -2.59 -8.17 10.29
CA SER A 128 -2.86 -8.52 11.69
C SER A 128 -2.56 -9.97 12.05
N MET A 129 -2.43 -10.86 11.07
CA MET A 129 -2.00 -12.25 11.30
C MET A 129 -0.49 -12.37 11.55
N LEU A 130 0.31 -11.39 11.13
CA LEU A 130 1.77 -11.46 11.17
C LEU A 130 2.35 -11.75 12.57
N PRO A 131 1.88 -11.12 13.68
CA PRO A 131 2.37 -11.44 15.03
C PRO A 131 2.06 -12.87 15.50
N GLU A 132 1.04 -13.52 14.93
CA GLU A 132 0.70 -14.90 15.23
C GLU A 132 1.47 -15.91 14.38
N ILE A 133 1.81 -15.51 13.14
CA ILE A 133 2.46 -16.38 12.14
C ILE A 133 3.95 -16.45 12.36
N SER A 134 4.57 -15.35 12.78
CA SER A 134 6.03 -15.25 12.90
C SER A 134 6.43 -14.63 14.23
N LYS A 135 7.44 -15.23 14.86
CA LYS A 135 8.06 -14.70 16.08
C LYS A 135 8.85 -13.41 15.76
N ASP A 136 9.03 -12.54 16.75
CA ASP A 136 9.69 -11.23 16.62
C ASP A 136 11.03 -11.29 15.87
N ALA A 137 11.87 -12.27 16.20
CA ALA A 137 13.18 -12.45 15.57
C ALA A 137 13.14 -12.72 14.05
N ARG A 138 12.00 -13.17 13.52
CA ARG A 138 11.82 -13.53 12.10
C ARG A 138 10.81 -12.63 11.39
N MET A 139 10.06 -11.86 12.13
CA MET A 139 8.93 -11.07 11.62
C MET A 139 9.35 -10.12 10.51
N ASP A 140 10.49 -9.43 10.65
CA ASP A 140 11.03 -8.55 9.61
C ASP A 140 11.34 -9.31 8.32
N LYS A 141 11.95 -10.49 8.44
CA LYS A 141 12.29 -11.34 7.29
C LYS A 141 11.02 -11.81 6.56
N VAL A 142 10.03 -12.27 7.31
CA VAL A 142 8.77 -12.77 6.74
C VAL A 142 8.00 -11.62 6.09
N SER A 143 7.91 -10.46 6.73
CA SER A 143 7.28 -9.26 6.18
C SER A 143 7.99 -8.78 4.91
N SER A 144 9.32 -8.72 4.91
CA SER A 144 10.11 -8.30 3.74
C SER A 144 9.98 -9.26 2.56
N LEU A 145 9.89 -10.58 2.82
CA LEU A 145 9.65 -11.57 1.78
C LEU A 145 8.24 -11.47 1.21
N GLY A 146 7.23 -11.13 2.01
CA GLY A 146 5.88 -10.85 1.52
C GLY A 146 5.90 -9.75 0.46
N TYR A 147 6.45 -8.59 0.78
CA TYR A 147 6.58 -7.49 -0.19
C TYR A 147 7.44 -7.88 -1.39
N ALA A 148 8.60 -8.52 -1.18
CA ALA A 148 9.47 -8.95 -2.28
C ALA A 148 8.73 -9.84 -3.29
N PHE A 149 8.12 -10.92 -2.80
CA PHE A 149 7.39 -11.83 -3.69
C PHE A 149 6.09 -11.22 -4.22
N GLY A 150 5.47 -10.28 -3.50
CA GLY A 150 4.35 -9.49 -4.00
C GLY A 150 4.73 -8.69 -5.25
N TYR A 151 5.85 -7.97 -5.22
CA TYR A 151 6.31 -7.20 -6.37
C TYR A 151 6.54 -8.06 -7.60
N ILE A 152 7.35 -9.10 -7.51
CA ILE A 152 7.67 -9.93 -8.69
C ILE A 152 6.50 -10.84 -9.09
N GLY A 153 5.73 -11.34 -8.13
CA GLY A 153 4.64 -12.27 -8.37
C GLY A 153 3.43 -11.63 -9.04
N SER A 154 3.19 -10.34 -8.81
CA SER A 154 2.11 -9.58 -9.47
C SER A 154 2.41 -9.31 -10.94
N VAL A 155 3.67 -9.25 -11.33
CA VAL A 155 4.09 -9.01 -12.72
C VAL A 155 3.66 -10.16 -13.63
N ILE A 156 3.63 -11.41 -13.13
CA ILE A 156 3.28 -12.60 -13.92
C ILE A 156 1.86 -12.50 -14.51
N PRO A 157 0.78 -12.43 -13.70
CA PRO A 157 -0.57 -12.28 -14.23
C PRO A 157 -0.76 -10.96 -14.96
N PHE A 158 -0.07 -9.88 -14.53
CA PHE A 158 -0.16 -8.59 -15.19
C PHE A 158 0.35 -8.63 -16.64
N ILE A 159 1.49 -9.25 -16.91
CA ILE A 159 2.01 -9.39 -18.28
C ILE A 159 1.02 -10.17 -19.15
N VAL A 160 0.43 -11.26 -18.64
CA VAL A 160 -0.59 -12.03 -19.35
C VAL A 160 -1.80 -11.14 -19.69
N CYS A 161 -2.31 -10.40 -18.71
CA CYS A 161 -3.43 -9.46 -18.90
C CYS A 161 -3.06 -8.36 -19.91
N LEU A 162 -1.86 -7.81 -19.84
CA LEU A 162 -1.40 -6.75 -20.73
C LEU A 162 -1.33 -7.24 -22.19
N ILE A 163 -0.78 -8.42 -22.44
CA ILE A 163 -0.71 -9.01 -23.78
C ILE A 163 -2.14 -9.22 -24.35
N LEU A 164 -3.06 -9.77 -23.55
CA LEU A 164 -4.45 -9.97 -23.98
C LEU A 164 -5.14 -8.65 -24.33
N VAL A 165 -4.92 -7.60 -23.55
CA VAL A 165 -5.58 -6.30 -23.72
C VAL A 165 -4.97 -5.48 -24.86
N LEU A 166 -3.65 -5.57 -25.09
CA LEU A 166 -2.98 -4.84 -26.17
C LEU A 166 -3.11 -5.51 -27.53
N MET A 167 -3.26 -6.83 -27.55
CA MET A 167 -3.30 -7.62 -28.79
C MET A 167 -4.56 -8.53 -28.85
N PRO A 168 -5.77 -8.01 -28.59
CA PRO A 168 -6.97 -8.84 -28.49
C PRO A 168 -7.29 -9.58 -29.79
N GLY A 169 -7.06 -8.96 -30.93
CA GLY A 169 -7.30 -9.55 -32.26
C GLY A 169 -6.47 -10.82 -32.52
N THR A 170 -5.26 -10.92 -31.97
CA THR A 170 -4.41 -12.12 -32.08
C THR A 170 -5.07 -13.35 -31.43
N PHE A 171 -5.93 -13.13 -30.44
CA PHE A 171 -6.65 -14.19 -29.71
C PHE A 171 -8.12 -14.31 -30.13
N GLY A 172 -8.54 -13.63 -31.21
CA GLY A 172 -9.92 -13.58 -31.63
C GLY A 172 -10.87 -12.90 -30.65
N LEU A 173 -10.35 -12.02 -29.80
CA LEU A 173 -11.10 -11.30 -28.75
C LEU A 173 -11.41 -9.87 -29.18
N THR A 174 -12.49 -9.33 -28.62
CA THR A 174 -12.72 -7.89 -28.61
C THR A 174 -11.99 -7.24 -27.44
N GLN A 175 -11.79 -5.92 -27.48
CA GLN A 175 -11.19 -5.17 -26.37
C GLN A 175 -11.95 -5.39 -25.05
N GLY A 176 -13.30 -5.41 -25.10
CA GLY A 176 -14.12 -5.65 -23.92
C GLY A 176 -13.96 -7.07 -23.36
N SER A 177 -13.97 -8.11 -24.22
CA SER A 177 -13.77 -9.48 -23.75
C SER A 177 -12.37 -9.74 -23.22
N ALA A 178 -11.34 -9.11 -23.79
CA ALA A 178 -9.97 -9.17 -23.26
C ALA A 178 -9.88 -8.59 -21.84
N MET A 179 -10.56 -7.46 -21.58
CA MET A 179 -10.64 -6.87 -20.25
C MET A 179 -11.38 -7.76 -19.25
N VAL A 180 -12.52 -8.36 -19.64
CA VAL A 180 -13.24 -9.33 -18.78
C VAL A 180 -12.32 -10.49 -18.39
N ILE A 181 -11.59 -11.06 -19.36
CA ILE A 181 -10.65 -12.15 -19.10
C ILE A 181 -9.52 -11.69 -18.16
N ALA A 182 -8.99 -10.49 -18.34
CA ALA A 182 -7.96 -9.93 -17.46
C ALA A 182 -8.44 -9.81 -16.01
N PHE A 183 -9.68 -9.35 -15.78
CA PHE A 183 -10.27 -9.28 -14.44
C PHE A 183 -10.46 -10.67 -13.82
N LEU A 184 -10.90 -11.65 -14.63
CA LEU A 184 -11.08 -13.03 -14.17
C LEU A 184 -9.74 -13.70 -13.83
N ILE A 185 -8.71 -13.52 -14.65
CA ILE A 185 -7.35 -14.02 -14.39
C ILE A 185 -6.83 -13.46 -13.06
N THR A 186 -6.98 -12.15 -12.84
CA THR A 186 -6.51 -11.50 -11.62
C THR A 186 -7.27 -11.99 -10.39
N ALA A 187 -8.59 -12.12 -10.46
CA ALA A 187 -9.40 -12.65 -9.37
C ALA A 187 -9.03 -14.12 -9.05
N ALA A 188 -8.87 -14.95 -10.08
CA ALA A 188 -8.48 -16.35 -9.94
C ALA A 188 -7.07 -16.49 -9.33
N TRP A 189 -6.11 -15.67 -9.79
CA TRP A 189 -4.76 -15.60 -9.25
C TRP A 189 -4.78 -15.24 -7.75
N TRP A 190 -5.51 -14.19 -7.39
CA TRP A 190 -5.63 -13.75 -6.01
C TRP A 190 -6.23 -14.83 -5.10
N ILE A 191 -7.36 -15.42 -5.50
CA ILE A 191 -7.99 -16.52 -4.75
C ILE A 191 -7.02 -17.72 -4.65
N GLY A 192 -6.43 -18.15 -5.77
CA GLY A 192 -5.54 -19.31 -5.82
C GLY A 192 -4.33 -19.17 -4.87
N CYS A 193 -3.69 -18.00 -4.87
CA CYS A 193 -2.58 -17.71 -3.97
C CYS A 193 -3.03 -17.61 -2.49
N THR A 194 -4.29 -17.30 -2.22
CA THR A 194 -4.82 -17.17 -0.84
C THR A 194 -5.23 -18.50 -0.21
N VAL A 195 -5.64 -19.50 -1.02
CA VAL A 195 -6.12 -20.81 -0.51
C VAL A 195 -5.17 -21.48 0.49
N PRO A 196 -3.82 -21.51 0.28
CA PRO A 196 -2.91 -22.12 1.23
C PRO A 196 -2.91 -21.43 2.60
N LEU A 197 -3.07 -20.10 2.64
CA LEU A 197 -3.18 -19.36 3.90
C LEU A 197 -4.48 -19.68 4.62
N LEU A 198 -5.61 -19.67 3.92
CA LEU A 198 -6.92 -20.04 4.48
C LEU A 198 -6.96 -21.45 5.04
N ARG A 199 -6.25 -22.41 4.43
CA ARG A 199 -6.20 -23.79 4.91
C ARG A 199 -5.35 -23.96 6.16
N ARG A 200 -4.25 -23.20 6.30
CA ARG A 200 -3.24 -23.39 7.35
C ARG A 200 -3.38 -22.44 8.52
N TYR A 201 -3.97 -21.27 8.32
CA TYR A 201 -4.09 -20.30 9.39
C TYR A 201 -5.18 -20.69 10.39
N HIS A 202 -4.82 -20.70 11.65
CA HIS A 202 -5.70 -20.80 12.80
C HIS A 202 -5.34 -19.71 13.78
N GLN A 203 -6.32 -18.89 14.16
CA GLN A 203 -6.11 -17.79 15.09
C GLN A 203 -5.78 -18.33 16.47
N THR A 204 -4.60 -17.97 16.99
CA THR A 204 -4.08 -18.43 18.28
C THR A 204 -4.16 -17.34 19.35
N ALA A 205 -4.06 -16.08 18.95
CA ALA A 205 -4.17 -14.93 19.84
C ALA A 205 -5.53 -14.24 19.63
N PHE A 206 -6.32 -14.10 20.69
CA PHE A 206 -7.66 -13.50 20.65
C PHE A 206 -8.08 -12.96 22.01
N VAL A 207 -8.97 -11.97 21.97
CA VAL A 207 -9.59 -11.40 23.17
C VAL A 207 -10.83 -12.20 23.55
N THR A 208 -10.88 -12.69 24.79
CA THR A 208 -12.07 -13.34 25.34
C THR A 208 -13.09 -12.25 25.67
N ALA A 209 -14.07 -12.05 24.81
CA ALA A 209 -15.10 -11.01 25.00
C ALA A 209 -16.35 -11.60 25.65
N GLN A 210 -16.82 -10.96 26.72
CA GLN A 210 -18.21 -11.07 27.15
C GLN A 210 -19.10 -10.36 26.15
N ASN A 211 -20.30 -10.93 25.89
CA ASN A 211 -21.31 -10.47 24.92
C ASN A 211 -21.38 -8.95 24.72
N SER A 212 -20.80 -8.45 23.62
CA SER A 212 -20.92 -7.04 23.24
C SER A 212 -21.51 -6.89 21.84
N ARG A 213 -22.46 -5.97 21.67
CA ARG A 213 -23.12 -5.66 20.40
C ARG A 213 -22.20 -4.91 19.46
N LEU A 214 -22.48 -4.89 18.15
CA LEU A 214 -21.70 -4.12 17.13
C LEU A 214 -21.49 -2.65 17.52
N LEU A 215 -22.51 -2.02 18.13
CA LEU A 215 -22.42 -0.65 18.65
C LEU A 215 -21.33 -0.47 19.72
N ASP A 216 -21.06 -1.52 20.51
CA ASP A 216 -20.01 -1.47 21.50
C ASP A 216 -18.62 -1.46 20.85
N SER A 217 -18.48 -1.97 19.62
CA SER A 217 -17.21 -1.93 18.87
C SER A 217 -16.85 -0.52 18.40
N PHE A 218 -17.81 0.31 18.02
CA PHE A 218 -17.58 1.74 17.76
C PHE A 218 -17.21 2.50 19.04
N ARG A 219 -17.88 2.19 20.16
CA ARG A 219 -17.54 2.75 21.47
C ARG A 219 -16.18 2.29 21.96
N GLN A 220 -15.83 1.04 21.66
CA GLN A 220 -14.53 0.46 21.89
C GLN A 220 -13.44 1.20 21.11
N LEU A 221 -13.66 1.54 19.83
CA LEU A 221 -12.72 2.32 19.04
C LEU A 221 -12.38 3.66 19.69
N GLY A 222 -13.39 4.36 20.21
CA GLY A 222 -13.18 5.60 20.98
C GLY A 222 -12.38 5.39 22.27
N LYS A 223 -12.56 4.24 22.95
CA LYS A 223 -11.74 3.84 24.10
C LYS A 223 -10.32 3.51 23.65
N THR A 224 -10.16 2.74 22.57
CA THR A 224 -8.85 2.36 22.05
C THR A 224 -8.03 3.57 21.65
N LEU A 225 -8.59 4.54 20.96
CA LEU A 225 -7.90 5.79 20.67
C LEU A 225 -7.43 6.52 21.95
N ARG A 226 -8.20 6.46 23.03
CA ARG A 226 -7.80 7.00 24.34
C ARG A 226 -6.75 6.13 25.03
N GLU A 227 -6.84 4.81 24.92
CA GLU A 227 -5.88 3.86 25.47
C GLU A 227 -4.57 3.90 24.71
N VAL A 228 -4.59 3.96 23.38
CA VAL A 228 -3.39 4.12 22.53
C VAL A 228 -2.65 5.42 22.87
N LYS A 229 -3.35 6.50 23.19
CA LYS A 229 -2.72 7.72 23.71
C LYS A 229 -1.99 7.51 25.04
N LYS A 230 -2.40 6.54 25.86
CA LYS A 230 -1.70 6.18 27.11
C LYS A 230 -0.44 5.35 26.82
N GLU A 231 -0.50 4.50 25.78
CA GLU A 231 0.64 3.71 25.26
C GLU A 231 1.50 4.61 24.34
N LYS A 232 2.23 5.56 24.96
CA LYS A 232 2.94 6.63 24.25
C LYS A 232 3.83 6.15 23.11
N HIS A 233 4.49 4.97 23.27
CA HIS A 233 5.38 4.42 22.24
C HIS A 233 4.59 4.01 20.97
N ILE A 234 3.41 3.41 21.09
CA ILE A 234 2.55 3.03 19.97
C ILE A 234 1.94 4.27 19.31
N PHE A 235 1.41 5.21 20.12
CA PHE A 235 0.79 6.42 19.60
C PHE A 235 1.77 7.27 18.78
N VAL A 236 2.96 7.51 19.33
CA VAL A 236 3.99 8.30 18.65
C VAL A 236 4.49 7.57 17.39
N TYR A 237 4.53 6.22 17.42
CA TYR A 237 4.85 5.43 16.24
C TYR A 237 3.80 5.59 15.14
N LEU A 238 2.51 5.43 15.44
CA LEU A 238 1.42 5.61 14.47
C LEU A 238 1.40 7.02 13.88
N LEU A 239 1.67 8.04 14.72
CA LEU A 239 1.78 9.42 14.24
C LEU A 239 3.01 9.63 13.35
N SER A 240 4.15 9.03 13.69
CA SER A 240 5.33 9.03 12.84
C SER A 240 5.06 8.34 11.51
N PHE A 241 4.42 7.15 11.56
CA PHE A 241 4.03 6.38 10.39
C PHE A 241 3.13 7.20 9.47
N PHE A 242 2.14 7.91 10.02
CA PHE A 242 1.28 8.82 9.27
C PHE A 242 2.10 9.78 8.40
N PHE A 243 3.10 10.45 8.95
CA PHE A 243 3.89 11.45 8.21
C PHE A 243 4.85 10.83 7.18
N PHE A 244 5.66 9.83 7.56
CA PHE A 244 6.65 9.34 6.62
C PHE A 244 6.05 8.43 5.54
N ILE A 245 5.00 7.66 5.84
CA ILE A 245 4.37 6.80 4.85
C ILE A 245 3.55 7.60 3.84
N ASP A 246 2.99 8.75 4.27
CA ASP A 246 2.37 9.71 3.38
C ASP A 246 3.34 10.20 2.30
N GLY A 247 4.54 10.61 2.71
CA GLY A 247 5.58 10.97 1.75
C GLY A 247 5.91 9.84 0.78
N VAL A 248 6.01 8.60 1.27
CA VAL A 248 6.29 7.41 0.43
C VAL A 248 5.17 7.16 -0.57
N TYR A 249 3.92 7.11 -0.12
CA TYR A 249 2.78 6.86 -1.00
C TYR A 249 2.57 8.00 -1.99
N THR A 250 2.74 9.25 -1.57
CA THR A 250 2.64 10.40 -2.45
C THR A 250 3.69 10.35 -3.58
N ILE A 251 4.93 9.96 -3.28
CA ILE A 251 5.96 9.79 -4.32
C ILE A 251 5.55 8.69 -5.32
N ILE A 252 5.04 7.55 -4.82
CA ILE A 252 4.63 6.42 -5.68
C ILE A 252 3.44 6.82 -6.56
N ASP A 253 2.42 7.45 -5.97
CA ASP A 253 1.16 7.77 -6.64
C ASP A 253 1.31 8.94 -7.62
N MET A 254 2.20 9.92 -7.34
CA MET A 254 2.41 11.09 -8.18
C MET A 254 3.54 10.96 -9.20
N ALA A 255 4.37 9.93 -9.14
CA ALA A 255 5.59 9.83 -9.95
C ALA A 255 5.33 10.07 -11.45
N THR A 256 4.33 9.40 -12.03
CA THR A 256 3.99 9.55 -13.45
C THR A 256 3.40 10.92 -13.77
N ALA A 257 2.51 11.45 -12.92
CA ALA A 257 1.92 12.78 -13.09
C ALA A 257 3.00 13.86 -13.03
N TYR A 258 3.93 13.75 -12.08
CA TYR A 258 5.07 14.64 -11.96
C TYR A 258 5.99 14.58 -13.19
N GLY A 259 6.36 13.39 -13.64
CA GLY A 259 7.17 13.23 -14.85
C GLY A 259 6.49 13.78 -16.11
N ALA A 260 5.18 13.57 -16.26
CA ALA A 260 4.39 14.12 -17.37
C ALA A 260 4.33 15.66 -17.31
N ALA A 261 4.15 16.26 -16.14
CA ALA A 261 4.15 17.70 -15.94
C ALA A 261 5.51 18.36 -16.30
N LEU A 262 6.60 17.61 -16.14
CA LEU A 262 7.94 18.02 -16.60
C LEU A 262 8.14 17.84 -18.12
N GLY A 263 7.18 17.23 -18.82
CA GLY A 263 7.25 16.99 -20.27
C GLY A 263 8.04 15.74 -20.66
N LEU A 264 8.18 14.76 -19.75
CA LEU A 264 8.89 13.51 -20.02
C LEU A 264 8.03 12.54 -20.84
N ASP A 265 8.68 11.62 -21.58
CA ASP A 265 8.01 10.64 -22.41
C ASP A 265 7.16 9.66 -21.58
N THR A 266 5.87 9.53 -21.94
CA THR A 266 4.90 8.70 -21.23
C THR A 266 5.29 7.21 -21.21
N THR A 267 5.82 6.70 -22.33
CA THR A 267 6.27 5.30 -22.41
C THR A 267 7.41 5.06 -21.45
N GLY A 268 8.37 5.99 -21.42
CA GLY A 268 9.48 5.96 -20.48
C GLY A 268 9.05 6.04 -19.01
N LEU A 269 7.98 6.79 -18.70
CA LEU A 269 7.41 6.85 -17.35
C LEU A 269 6.80 5.50 -16.93
N LEU A 270 6.02 4.86 -17.81
CA LEU A 270 5.42 3.54 -17.55
C LEU A 270 6.46 2.43 -17.38
N LEU A 271 7.51 2.43 -18.22
CA LEU A 271 8.60 1.48 -18.09
C LEU A 271 9.41 1.69 -16.80
N ALA A 272 9.56 2.93 -16.35
CA ALA A 272 10.20 3.24 -15.06
C ALA A 272 9.40 2.70 -13.87
N LEU A 273 8.06 2.75 -13.90
CA LEU A 273 7.23 2.11 -12.88
C LEU A 273 7.43 0.60 -12.83
N LEU A 274 7.52 -0.05 -13.99
CA LEU A 274 7.79 -1.48 -14.06
C LEU A 274 9.21 -1.79 -13.52
N LEU A 275 10.20 -0.98 -13.88
CA LEU A 275 11.57 -1.10 -13.36
C LEU A 275 11.58 -1.02 -11.82
N THR A 276 10.79 -0.12 -11.24
CA THR A 276 10.66 0.00 -9.78
C THR A 276 10.26 -1.34 -9.13
N GLN A 277 9.33 -2.10 -9.73
CA GLN A 277 8.91 -3.42 -9.21
C GLN A 277 10.07 -4.44 -9.24
N PHE A 278 10.83 -4.47 -10.34
CA PHE A 278 11.98 -5.36 -10.47
C PHE A 278 13.10 -5.02 -9.48
N VAL A 279 13.34 -3.74 -9.22
CA VAL A 279 14.33 -3.29 -8.23
C VAL A 279 13.83 -3.56 -6.81
N ALA A 280 12.57 -3.32 -6.52
CA ALA A 280 11.99 -3.52 -5.19
C ALA A 280 12.09 -4.97 -4.72
N PHE A 281 12.02 -5.95 -5.62
CA PHE A 281 12.13 -7.38 -5.28
C PHE A 281 13.44 -7.73 -4.55
N PRO A 282 14.63 -7.58 -5.15
CA PRO A 282 15.88 -7.95 -4.48
C PRO A 282 16.20 -7.08 -3.27
N PHE A 283 15.83 -5.78 -3.30
CA PHE A 283 16.08 -4.89 -2.18
C PHE A 283 15.18 -5.18 -0.98
N SER A 284 13.93 -5.58 -1.17
CA SER A 284 13.08 -6.06 -0.06
C SER A 284 13.68 -7.30 0.60
N ILE A 285 14.23 -8.24 -0.17
CA ILE A 285 14.97 -9.40 0.38
C ILE A 285 16.22 -8.92 1.15
N LEU A 286 16.94 -7.94 0.63
CA LEU A 286 18.11 -7.37 1.29
C LEU A 286 17.75 -6.77 2.64
N PHE A 287 16.67 -5.97 2.74
CA PHE A 287 16.18 -5.43 4.01
C PHE A 287 15.81 -6.53 5.01
N GLY A 288 15.16 -7.60 4.56
CA GLY A 288 14.90 -8.77 5.40
C GLY A 288 16.15 -9.53 5.86
N ARG A 289 17.27 -9.42 5.13
CA ARG A 289 18.57 -9.96 5.56
C ARG A 289 19.30 -9.00 6.52
N LEU A 290 19.22 -7.71 6.24
CA LEU A 290 19.83 -6.67 7.09
C LEU A 290 19.19 -6.62 8.46
N SER A 291 17.88 -6.84 8.58
CA SER A 291 17.18 -6.89 9.87
C SER A 291 17.63 -8.03 10.80
N ALA A 292 18.31 -9.03 10.26
CA ALA A 292 18.96 -10.07 11.08
C ALA A 292 20.28 -9.60 11.76
N ARG A 293 20.82 -8.46 11.33
CA ARG A 293 22.10 -7.91 11.84
C ARG A 293 21.93 -6.55 12.50
N TYR A 294 20.98 -5.77 12.02
CA TYR A 294 20.73 -4.40 12.46
C TYR A 294 19.32 -4.30 13.04
N ASP A 295 19.17 -3.43 14.01
CA ASP A 295 17.88 -3.14 14.62
C ASP A 295 16.87 -2.60 13.59
N THR A 296 15.62 -3.07 13.68
CA THR A 296 14.52 -2.67 12.78
C THR A 296 14.32 -1.15 12.80
N GLY A 297 14.38 -0.52 13.97
CA GLY A 297 14.24 0.93 14.12
C GLY A 297 15.35 1.70 13.40
N LEU A 298 16.59 1.19 13.40
CA LEU A 298 17.69 1.80 12.66
C LEU A 298 17.43 1.73 11.14
N LEU A 299 17.00 0.58 10.63
CA LEU A 299 16.74 0.40 9.21
C LEU A 299 15.58 1.29 8.71
N ILE A 300 14.55 1.49 9.54
CA ILE A 300 13.46 2.43 9.22
C ILE A 300 13.98 3.87 9.19
N LYS A 301 14.81 4.30 10.16
CA LYS A 301 15.43 5.64 10.17
C LYS A 301 16.26 5.89 8.92
N VAL A 302 17.09 4.91 8.54
CA VAL A 302 17.88 4.98 7.29
C VAL A 302 16.97 5.10 6.07
N SER A 303 15.89 4.32 6.02
CA SER A 303 14.94 4.39 4.90
C SER A 303 14.26 5.75 4.81
N ILE A 304 13.81 6.35 5.93
CA ILE A 304 13.20 7.69 5.95
C ILE A 304 14.23 8.74 5.48
N ALA A 305 15.48 8.68 5.96
CA ALA A 305 16.54 9.58 5.55
C ALA A 305 16.85 9.46 4.04
N CYS A 306 16.90 8.22 3.51
CA CYS A 306 17.08 7.98 2.08
C CYS A 306 15.91 8.52 1.25
N TYR A 307 14.67 8.35 1.71
CA TYR A 307 13.51 8.95 1.04
C TYR A 307 13.56 10.48 1.05
N THR A 308 14.04 11.11 2.12
CA THR A 308 14.30 12.55 2.14
C THR A 308 15.31 12.93 1.04
N GLY A 309 16.39 12.16 0.90
CA GLY A 309 17.37 12.35 -0.19
C GLY A 309 16.77 12.14 -1.59
N ILE A 310 15.87 11.16 -1.74
CA ILE A 310 15.12 10.90 -2.98
C ILE A 310 14.25 12.12 -3.36
N VAL A 311 13.56 12.73 -2.38
CA VAL A 311 12.79 13.96 -2.63
C VAL A 311 13.71 15.10 -3.05
N VAL A 312 14.83 15.31 -2.36
CA VAL A 312 15.82 16.33 -2.75
C VAL A 312 16.30 16.09 -4.19
N PHE A 313 16.60 14.85 -4.56
CA PHE A 313 16.95 14.51 -5.94
C PHE A 313 15.81 14.81 -6.92
N ALA A 314 14.56 14.46 -6.56
CA ALA A 314 13.39 14.71 -7.38
C ALA A 314 13.15 16.21 -7.67
N VAL A 315 13.47 17.11 -6.72
CA VAL A 315 13.40 18.57 -6.90
C VAL A 315 14.28 19.05 -8.08
N PHE A 316 15.41 18.40 -8.31
CA PHE A 316 16.34 18.76 -9.41
C PHE A 316 16.15 17.93 -10.68
N LEU A 317 15.04 17.22 -10.81
CA LEU A 317 14.75 16.34 -11.93
C LEU A 317 14.28 17.17 -13.14
N VAL A 318 15.00 17.02 -14.26
CA VAL A 318 14.72 17.73 -15.53
C VAL A 318 14.79 16.81 -16.76
N SER A 319 15.21 15.55 -16.61
CA SER A 319 15.45 14.66 -17.74
C SER A 319 14.95 13.24 -17.51
N GLN A 320 14.65 12.53 -18.62
CA GLN A 320 14.14 11.16 -18.60
C GLN A 320 15.07 10.17 -17.88
N TRP A 321 16.38 10.25 -18.07
CA TRP A 321 17.31 9.33 -17.40
C TRP A 321 17.35 9.55 -15.88
N GLN A 322 17.18 10.80 -15.41
CA GLN A 322 17.05 11.11 -13.98
C GLN A 322 15.77 10.50 -13.39
N PHE A 323 14.67 10.49 -14.17
CA PHE A 323 13.44 9.83 -13.75
C PHE A 323 13.64 8.31 -13.61
N TRP A 324 14.38 7.67 -14.50
CA TRP A 324 14.73 6.25 -14.38
C TRP A 324 15.60 5.98 -13.15
N LEU A 325 16.57 6.86 -12.87
CA LEU A 325 17.36 6.77 -11.65
C LEU A 325 16.51 6.96 -10.40
N LEU A 326 15.56 7.91 -10.41
CA LEU A 326 14.58 8.11 -9.34
C LEU A 326 13.77 6.83 -9.11
N ALA A 327 13.28 6.19 -10.16
CA ALA A 327 12.54 4.93 -10.07
C ALA A 327 13.36 3.80 -9.43
N VAL A 328 14.65 3.70 -9.76
CA VAL A 328 15.57 2.76 -9.12
C VAL A 328 15.73 3.07 -7.63
N LEU A 329 15.97 4.34 -7.27
CA LEU A 329 16.16 4.76 -5.88
C LEU A 329 14.88 4.50 -5.05
N VAL A 330 13.70 4.82 -5.59
CA VAL A 330 12.42 4.51 -4.94
C VAL A 330 12.27 3.00 -4.77
N GLY A 331 12.52 2.21 -5.81
CA GLY A 331 12.47 0.75 -5.75
C GLY A 331 13.39 0.14 -4.69
N MET A 332 14.57 0.72 -4.48
CA MET A 332 15.51 0.24 -3.45
C MET A 332 14.94 0.31 -2.03
N PHE A 333 14.11 1.29 -1.72
CA PHE A 333 13.66 1.54 -0.35
C PHE A 333 12.17 1.26 -0.10
N GLN A 334 11.30 1.29 -1.12
CA GLN A 334 9.85 1.20 -0.92
C GLN A 334 9.42 -0.10 -0.24
N GLY A 335 9.93 -1.24 -0.67
CA GLY A 335 9.59 -2.53 -0.06
C GLY A 335 10.14 -2.68 1.36
N GLY A 336 11.37 -2.17 1.59
CA GLY A 336 12.01 -2.19 2.91
C GLY A 336 11.25 -1.35 3.94
N ILE A 337 10.94 -0.09 3.63
CA ILE A 337 10.26 0.81 4.58
C ILE A 337 8.85 0.31 4.92
N GLN A 338 8.09 -0.17 3.93
CA GLN A 338 6.74 -0.70 4.15
C GLN A 338 6.77 -2.00 4.97
N ALA A 339 7.64 -2.94 4.60
CA ALA A 339 7.77 -4.24 5.27
C ALA A 339 8.23 -4.10 6.73
N LEU A 340 9.24 -3.27 6.98
CA LEU A 340 9.78 -3.05 8.32
C LEU A 340 8.81 -2.24 9.19
N SER A 341 8.06 -1.31 8.63
CA SER A 341 7.01 -0.59 9.37
C SER A 341 5.91 -1.54 9.83
N ARG A 342 5.46 -2.44 8.95
CA ARG A 342 4.47 -3.49 9.29
C ARG A 342 4.98 -4.39 10.42
N SER A 343 6.19 -4.90 10.30
CA SER A 343 6.77 -5.79 11.32
C SER A 343 7.11 -5.06 12.62
N TYR A 344 7.55 -3.79 12.55
CA TYR A 344 7.80 -2.97 13.74
C TYR A 344 6.52 -2.80 14.57
N LEU A 345 5.39 -2.45 13.94
CA LEU A 345 4.10 -2.41 14.65
C LEU A 345 3.80 -3.78 15.28
N GLY A 346 3.90 -4.87 14.50
CA GLY A 346 3.62 -6.22 14.99
C GLY A 346 4.42 -6.62 16.23
N LYS A 347 5.65 -6.10 16.41
CA LYS A 347 6.51 -6.36 17.57
C LYS A 347 6.16 -5.53 18.82
N ILE A 348 5.58 -4.35 18.64
CA ILE A 348 5.32 -3.43 19.77
C ILE A 348 3.91 -3.51 20.32
N ILE A 349 2.99 -4.20 19.62
CA ILE A 349 1.58 -4.37 20.02
C ILE A 349 1.33 -5.74 20.63
N PRO A 350 0.29 -5.89 21.47
CA PRO A 350 -0.17 -7.21 21.94
C PRO A 350 -0.79 -8.00 20.78
N PRO A 351 -0.37 -9.27 20.56
CA PRO A 351 -0.87 -10.09 19.45
C PRO A 351 -2.39 -10.31 19.48
N GLU A 352 -3.00 -10.32 20.68
CA GLU A 352 -4.44 -10.51 20.89
C GLU A 352 -5.29 -9.36 20.33
N ARG A 353 -4.70 -8.17 20.19
CA ARG A 353 -5.36 -6.95 19.69
C ARG A 353 -4.78 -6.50 18.34
N SER A 354 -4.10 -7.38 17.64
CA SER A 354 -3.42 -7.02 16.39
C SER A 354 -4.37 -6.54 15.30
N GLY A 355 -5.59 -7.08 15.19
CA GLY A 355 -6.59 -6.62 14.23
C GLY A 355 -6.98 -5.17 14.45
N GLU A 356 -7.18 -4.76 15.70
CA GLU A 356 -7.50 -3.39 16.08
C GLU A 356 -6.35 -2.42 15.75
N PHE A 357 -5.11 -2.77 16.11
CA PHE A 357 -3.96 -1.89 15.87
C PHE A 357 -3.57 -1.80 14.39
N PHE A 358 -3.65 -2.88 13.63
CA PHE A 358 -3.44 -2.83 12.18
C PHE A 358 -4.58 -2.11 11.46
N GLY A 359 -5.83 -2.20 11.95
CA GLY A 359 -6.92 -1.37 11.49
C GLY A 359 -6.66 0.13 11.70
N LEU A 360 -6.11 0.51 12.86
CA LEU A 360 -5.68 1.89 13.10
C LEU A 360 -4.52 2.29 12.19
N MET A 361 -3.50 1.44 12.03
CA MET A 361 -2.38 1.70 11.12
C MET A 361 -2.85 1.95 9.68
N ASP A 362 -3.83 1.19 9.21
CA ASP A 362 -4.43 1.37 7.89
C ASP A 362 -5.16 2.72 7.76
N VAL A 363 -5.90 3.14 8.78
CA VAL A 363 -6.52 4.49 8.83
C VAL A 363 -5.46 5.59 8.77
N PHE A 364 -4.40 5.47 9.54
CA PHE A 364 -3.30 6.43 9.51
C PHE A 364 -2.61 6.44 8.15
N GLY A 365 -2.30 5.27 7.56
CA GLY A 365 -1.66 5.18 6.26
C GLY A 365 -2.49 5.75 5.10
N LYS A 366 -3.80 5.47 5.08
CA LYS A 366 -4.71 5.97 4.03
C LYS A 366 -5.09 7.44 4.22
N GLY A 367 -5.28 7.87 5.48
CA GLY A 367 -5.48 9.29 5.79
C GLY A 367 -4.27 10.13 5.43
N ALA A 368 -3.09 9.55 5.56
CA ALA A 368 -1.83 10.13 5.15
C ALA A 368 -1.80 10.43 3.65
N SER A 369 -2.05 9.44 2.79
CA SER A 369 -1.97 9.61 1.32
C SER A 369 -2.78 10.80 0.79
N PHE A 370 -3.88 11.17 1.47
CA PHE A 370 -4.64 12.36 1.12
C PHE A 370 -3.90 13.66 1.48
N MET A 371 -3.17 13.69 2.59
CA MET A 371 -2.48 14.90 3.07
C MET A 371 -1.31 15.28 2.16
N GLY A 372 -0.46 14.33 1.78
CA GLY A 372 0.70 14.59 0.93
C GLY A 372 0.31 15.05 -0.47
N LEU A 373 -0.68 14.39 -1.09
CA LEU A 373 -1.23 14.83 -2.37
C LEU A 373 -1.80 16.25 -2.29
N THR A 374 -2.55 16.56 -1.23
CA THR A 374 -3.11 17.89 -1.00
C THR A 374 -2.02 18.92 -0.78
N LEU A 375 -0.99 18.60 0.01
CA LEU A 375 0.14 19.49 0.27
C LEU A 375 0.86 19.87 -1.03
N VAL A 376 1.18 18.87 -1.85
CA VAL A 376 1.83 19.12 -3.16
C VAL A 376 0.93 19.96 -4.07
N ALA A 377 -0.37 19.66 -4.14
CA ALA A 377 -1.32 20.42 -4.96
C ALA A 377 -1.44 21.88 -4.50
N VAL A 378 -1.57 22.14 -3.21
CA VAL A 378 -1.65 23.50 -2.65
C VAL A 378 -0.36 24.27 -2.91
N VAL A 379 0.80 23.66 -2.66
CA VAL A 379 2.09 24.33 -2.94
C VAL A 379 2.25 24.60 -4.43
N SER A 380 1.87 23.66 -5.31
CA SER A 380 1.88 23.86 -6.75
C SER A 380 1.00 25.06 -7.18
N GLN A 381 -0.20 25.18 -6.61
CA GLN A 381 -1.08 26.32 -6.89
C GLN A 381 -0.49 27.65 -6.39
N LEU A 382 0.05 27.67 -5.16
CA LEU A 382 0.64 28.87 -4.57
C LEU A 382 1.90 29.33 -5.30
N THR A 383 2.62 28.40 -5.94
CA THR A 383 3.83 28.69 -6.71
C THR A 383 3.59 28.72 -8.22
N ALA A 384 2.32 28.76 -8.65
CA ALA A 384 1.98 28.79 -10.08
C ALA A 384 2.68 29.95 -10.80
N GLY A 385 3.39 29.63 -11.88
CA GLY A 385 4.21 30.60 -12.64
C GLY A 385 5.54 30.98 -11.98
N ALA A 386 5.84 30.51 -10.78
CA ALA A 386 7.14 30.75 -10.17
C ALA A 386 8.24 29.91 -10.85
N GLN A 387 9.36 30.54 -11.07
CA GLN A 387 10.59 29.89 -11.54
C GLN A 387 11.72 30.27 -10.59
N LEU A 388 12.42 29.27 -10.11
CA LEU A 388 13.53 29.44 -9.19
C LEU A 388 14.83 28.99 -9.88
N HIS A 389 15.81 29.88 -9.96
CA HIS A 389 17.11 29.56 -10.54
C HIS A 389 18.10 29.18 -9.44
N ILE A 390 18.43 27.88 -9.34
CA ILE A 390 19.39 27.34 -8.36
C ILE A 390 20.42 26.49 -9.09
N PHE A 391 21.70 26.73 -8.85
CA PHE A 391 22.83 26.00 -9.45
C PHE A 391 22.79 25.91 -10.97
N GLY A 392 22.29 26.95 -11.65
CA GLY A 392 22.17 26.98 -13.11
C GLY A 392 21.00 26.18 -13.69
N LEU A 393 20.14 25.62 -12.85
CA LEU A 393 18.90 24.95 -13.23
C LEU A 393 17.71 25.85 -12.98
N THR A 394 16.75 25.82 -13.89
CA THR A 394 15.45 26.49 -13.72
C THR A 394 14.44 25.48 -13.15
N LEU A 395 14.12 25.62 -11.88
CA LEU A 395 13.11 24.84 -11.22
C LEU A 395 11.73 25.46 -11.46
N LYS A 396 10.82 24.66 -11.98
CA LYS A 396 9.41 25.03 -12.18
C LYS A 396 8.61 24.86 -10.88
N ASN A 397 7.37 25.34 -10.87
CA ASN A 397 6.45 25.17 -9.74
C ASN A 397 6.27 23.70 -9.31
N GLU A 398 6.28 22.74 -10.25
CA GLU A 398 6.19 21.30 -9.94
C GLU A 398 7.37 20.82 -9.09
N ASN A 399 8.58 21.28 -9.41
CA ASN A 399 9.78 20.95 -8.64
C ASN A 399 9.68 21.53 -7.21
N ILE A 400 9.20 22.79 -7.09
CA ILE A 400 9.00 23.43 -5.79
C ILE A 400 7.91 22.68 -4.99
N ALA A 401 6.82 22.30 -5.64
CA ALA A 401 5.73 21.58 -4.98
C ALA A 401 6.19 20.25 -4.38
N VAL A 402 6.97 19.46 -5.11
CA VAL A 402 7.51 18.18 -4.62
C VAL A 402 8.42 18.39 -3.41
N SER A 403 9.14 19.51 -3.29
CA SER A 403 10.00 19.79 -2.13
C SER A 403 9.24 19.83 -0.80
N SER A 404 7.93 20.12 -0.83
CA SER A 404 7.08 20.14 0.36
C SER A 404 7.03 18.79 1.10
N LEU A 405 7.26 17.68 0.39
CA LEU A 405 7.32 16.35 0.98
C LEU A 405 8.50 16.16 1.97
N ILE A 406 9.55 16.99 1.86
CA ILE A 406 10.67 16.98 2.82
C ILE A 406 10.16 17.23 4.24
N VAL A 407 9.15 18.11 4.39
CA VAL A 407 8.56 18.43 5.70
C VAL A 407 7.91 17.19 6.32
N LEU A 408 7.22 16.37 5.52
CA LEU A 408 6.57 15.14 5.98
C LEU A 408 7.61 14.13 6.47
N PHE A 409 8.68 13.91 5.71
CA PHE A 409 9.77 13.03 6.11
C PHE A 409 10.51 13.54 7.33
N ALA A 410 10.75 14.85 7.45
CA ALA A 410 11.43 15.44 8.61
C ALA A 410 10.60 15.26 9.88
N ILE A 411 9.30 15.58 9.85
CA ILE A 411 8.40 15.36 11.00
C ILE A 411 8.33 13.86 11.32
N GLY A 412 8.13 13.02 10.31
CA GLY A 412 8.08 11.56 10.44
C GLY A 412 9.35 11.00 11.07
N PHE A 413 10.53 11.45 10.64
CA PHE A 413 11.83 11.04 11.20
C PHE A 413 11.99 11.40 12.68
N VAL A 414 11.70 12.66 13.04
CA VAL A 414 11.79 13.13 14.43
C VAL A 414 10.86 12.35 15.35
N LEU A 415 9.61 12.17 14.92
CA LEU A 415 8.62 11.39 15.66
C LEU A 415 9.03 9.91 15.76
N PHE A 416 9.61 9.33 14.70
CA PHE A 416 10.09 7.95 14.75
C PHE A 416 11.24 7.77 15.72
N CYS A 417 12.21 8.69 15.74
CA CYS A 417 13.28 8.68 16.72
C CYS A 417 12.75 8.70 18.15
N LYS A 418 11.70 9.50 18.41
CA LYS A 418 11.03 9.56 19.71
C LYS A 418 10.29 8.26 20.04
N ALA A 419 9.58 7.68 19.07
CA ALA A 419 8.85 6.41 19.25
C ALA A 419 9.81 5.26 19.57
N ASP A 420 10.90 5.15 18.82
CA ASP A 420 11.91 4.11 19.00
C ASP A 420 12.61 4.24 20.37
N LYS A 421 12.93 5.46 20.82
CA LYS A 421 13.46 5.72 22.15
C LYS A 421 12.49 5.26 23.24
N LEU A 422 11.22 5.65 23.16
CA LEU A 422 10.18 5.25 24.12
C LEU A 422 10.00 3.72 24.18
N ASN A 423 10.06 3.05 23.03
CA ASN A 423 9.96 1.59 22.98
C ASN A 423 11.17 0.90 23.64
N ARG A 424 12.39 1.39 23.42
CA ARG A 424 13.61 0.88 24.06
C ARG A 424 13.58 1.07 25.57
N GLU A 425 13.12 2.22 26.05
CA GLU A 425 12.97 2.51 27.49
C GLU A 425 11.92 1.58 28.14
N ARG A 426 10.87 1.19 27.39
CA ARG A 426 9.87 0.20 27.87
C ARG A 426 10.47 -1.20 28.00
N ILE A 427 11.29 -1.63 27.05
CA ILE A 427 11.91 -2.97 27.05
C ILE A 427 12.97 -3.09 28.13
N ALA A 428 13.62 -1.97 28.48
CA ALA A 428 14.67 -1.92 29.52
C ALA A 428 14.13 -1.92 30.95
N LYS A 429 12.83 -1.66 31.15
CA LYS A 429 12.10 -1.74 32.43
C LYS A 429 11.50 -3.13 32.62
#